data_1f7c01aeb895a54f46c9a038fa53a416
#
_entry.id   1f7c01aeb895a54f46c9a038fa53a416
#
_cell.length_a   1.000
_cell.length_b   1.000
_cell.length_c   1.000
_cell.angle_alpha   90.00
_cell.angle_beta   90.00
_cell.angle_gamma   90.00
#
_symmetry.space_group_name_H-M   'P 1'
#
loop_
_entity.id
_entity.type
_entity.pdbx_description
1 polymer ?
#
loop_
_entity_poly.entity_id
_entity_poly.type
_entity_poly.pdbx_seq_one_letter_code
_entity_poly.pdbx_strand_id
1 'polypeptide(L)'
;MAISLKTVLCIGCGCFIGGILRYLTGLYISSRWAVVPPHMPWHTLVINFVGCLMMGVCCGLFHKGLVQNPSVQAGLTAGLCGGYSTLAAFAWENAELLRAGAHLTAACYMLATLVGGVLCFMLGYAAAQAVAR
;
A
#
# COMPACT_ATOMS: atom_id res chain seq x y z
N MET A 1 -18.42 9.78 -20.41
CA MET A 1 -18.15 9.54 -18.99
C MET A 1 -17.92 10.88 -18.30
N ALA A 2 -18.84 11.34 -17.46
CA ALA A 2 -18.72 12.65 -16.82
C ALA A 2 -17.75 12.55 -15.63
N ILE A 3 -16.72 13.41 -15.63
CA ILE A 3 -15.76 13.49 -14.51
C ILE A 3 -16.44 14.26 -13.37
N SER A 4 -16.61 13.62 -12.21
CA SER A 4 -17.15 14.28 -11.03
C SER A 4 -16.04 15.02 -10.28
N LEU A 5 -16.13 16.35 -10.19
CA LEU A 5 -15.17 17.17 -9.42
C LEU A 5 -15.08 16.71 -7.96
N LYS A 6 -16.21 16.31 -7.38
CA LYS A 6 -16.26 15.76 -6.01
C LYS A 6 -15.37 14.50 -5.88
N THR A 7 -15.43 13.59 -6.83
CA THR A 7 -14.62 12.38 -6.83
C THR A 7 -13.13 12.72 -6.96
N VAL A 8 -12.78 13.64 -7.85
CA VAL A 8 -11.38 14.10 -8.04
C VAL A 8 -10.83 14.71 -6.75
N LEU A 9 -11.61 15.56 -6.06
CA LEU A 9 -11.21 16.16 -4.80
C LEU A 9 -11.05 15.11 -3.69
N CYS A 10 -11.96 14.14 -3.59
CA CYS A 10 -11.84 13.04 -2.62
C CYS A 10 -10.55 12.21 -2.87
N ILE A 11 -10.25 11.89 -4.12
CA ILE A 11 -9.01 11.17 -4.47
C ILE A 11 -7.79 12.03 -4.13
N GLY A 12 -7.79 13.32 -4.50
CA GLY A 12 -6.67 14.23 -4.21
C GLY A 12 -6.38 14.35 -2.71
N CYS A 13 -7.41 14.54 -1.88
CA CYS A 13 -7.26 14.55 -0.42
C CYS A 13 -6.72 13.21 0.11
N GLY A 14 -7.24 12.10 -0.39
CA GLY A 14 -6.76 10.77 -0.04
C GLY A 14 -5.28 10.58 -0.39
N CYS A 15 -4.88 10.94 -1.61
CA CYS A 15 -3.48 10.87 -2.07
C CYS A 15 -2.55 11.74 -1.22
N PHE A 16 -2.98 12.96 -0.86
CA PHE A 16 -2.21 13.85 0.00
C PHE A 16 -1.93 13.20 1.36
N ILE A 17 -2.96 12.70 2.01
CA ILE A 17 -2.84 12.03 3.31
C ILE A 17 -2.01 10.76 3.18
N GLY A 18 -2.31 9.91 2.19
CA GLY A 18 -1.59 8.66 1.96
C GLY A 18 -0.11 8.88 1.69
N GLY A 19 0.25 9.86 0.87
CA GLY A 19 1.63 10.22 0.57
C GLY A 19 2.41 10.70 1.79
N ILE A 20 1.80 11.53 2.63
CA ILE A 20 2.42 11.99 3.90
C ILE A 20 2.64 10.80 4.84
N LEU A 21 1.61 9.97 5.04
CA LEU A 21 1.71 8.80 5.91
C LEU A 21 2.79 7.83 5.43
N ARG A 22 2.88 7.58 4.11
CA ARG A 22 3.96 6.78 3.51
C ARG A 22 5.33 7.35 3.85
N TYR A 23 5.53 8.65 3.66
CA TYR A 23 6.81 9.31 3.94
C TYR A 23 7.20 9.16 5.41
N LEU A 24 6.28 9.45 6.33
CA LEU A 24 6.51 9.34 7.78
C LEU A 24 6.81 7.89 8.20
N THR A 25 6.03 6.93 7.67
CA THR A 25 6.28 5.50 7.92
C THR A 25 7.66 5.08 7.42
N GLY A 26 8.03 5.52 6.22
CA GLY A 26 9.35 5.25 5.64
C GLY A 26 10.50 5.80 6.51
N LEU A 27 10.39 7.04 6.95
CA LEU A 27 11.36 7.66 7.86
C LEU A 27 11.47 6.88 9.18
N TYR A 28 10.35 6.55 9.80
CA TYR A 28 10.32 5.81 11.07
C TYR A 28 11.00 4.44 10.94
N ILE A 29 10.67 3.66 9.90
CA ILE A 29 11.26 2.33 9.70
C ILE A 29 12.75 2.45 9.40
N SER A 30 13.16 3.37 8.51
CA SER A 30 14.55 3.57 8.15
C SER A 30 15.42 4.02 9.34
N SER A 31 14.85 4.80 10.26
CA SER A 31 15.56 5.23 11.47
C SER A 31 15.78 4.10 12.49
N ARG A 32 14.93 3.08 12.47
CA ARG A 32 15.02 1.94 13.41
C ARG A 32 15.81 0.77 12.84
N TRP A 33 15.75 0.59 11.54
CA TRP A 33 16.40 -0.50 10.84
C TRP A 33 17.49 0.03 9.92
N ALA A 34 18.54 0.63 10.55
CA ALA A 34 19.74 1.06 9.86
C ALA A 34 20.46 -0.16 9.26
N VAL A 35 20.50 -0.21 7.95
CA VAL A 35 20.78 -1.42 7.22
C VAL A 35 22.05 -1.26 6.40
N VAL A 36 22.96 -2.21 6.55
CA VAL A 36 24.17 -2.32 5.73
C VAL A 36 23.81 -2.94 4.36
N PRO A 37 24.14 -2.32 3.21
CA PRO A 37 23.84 -2.88 1.89
C PRO A 37 24.63 -4.18 1.57
N PRO A 38 24.09 -5.09 0.74
CA PRO A 38 22.83 -5.03 -0.02
C PRO A 38 21.69 -5.69 0.76
N HIS A 39 20.75 -4.91 1.23
CA HIS A 39 19.66 -5.44 2.07
C HIS A 39 18.28 -5.21 1.48
N MET A 40 17.38 -6.11 1.91
CA MET A 40 15.97 -6.05 1.59
C MET A 40 15.37 -4.70 2.02
N PRO A 41 14.65 -4.00 1.13
CA PRO A 41 14.03 -2.70 1.44
C PRO A 41 12.81 -2.85 2.35
N TRP A 42 13.06 -3.08 3.65
CA TRP A 42 12.01 -3.35 4.65
C TRP A 42 10.96 -2.23 4.75
N HIS A 43 11.38 -0.97 4.60
CA HIS A 43 10.46 0.16 4.67
C HIS A 43 9.39 0.09 3.57
N THR A 44 9.78 -0.16 2.32
CA THR A 44 8.83 -0.29 1.20
C THR A 44 7.98 -1.55 1.32
N LEU A 45 8.57 -2.66 1.76
CA LEU A 45 7.83 -3.90 1.98
C LEU A 45 6.70 -3.71 2.99
N VAL A 46 7.00 -3.12 4.15
CA VAL A 46 6.00 -2.85 5.20
C VAL A 46 4.94 -1.87 4.71
N ILE A 47 5.34 -0.79 4.03
CA ILE A 47 4.41 0.19 3.45
C ILE A 47 3.44 -0.51 2.49
N ASN A 48 3.93 -1.37 1.60
CA ASN A 48 3.07 -2.07 0.66
C ASN A 48 2.15 -3.09 1.34
N PHE A 49 2.62 -3.80 2.38
CA PHE A 49 1.78 -4.71 3.18
C PHE A 49 0.65 -3.97 3.91
N VAL A 50 0.97 -2.86 4.58
CA VAL A 50 -0.03 -2.03 5.26
C VAL A 50 -1.00 -1.44 4.25
N GLY A 51 -0.53 -0.96 3.09
CA GLY A 51 -1.38 -0.46 2.01
C GLY A 51 -2.35 -1.53 1.47
N CYS A 52 -1.88 -2.76 1.27
CA CYS A 52 -2.72 -3.90 0.86
C CYS A 52 -3.74 -4.27 1.95
N LEU A 53 -3.33 -4.28 3.23
CA LEU A 53 -4.22 -4.54 4.36
C LEU A 53 -5.35 -3.49 4.42
N MET A 54 -4.99 -2.21 4.33
CA MET A 54 -5.96 -1.10 4.31
C MET A 54 -6.93 -1.22 3.13
N MET A 55 -6.42 -1.55 1.94
CA MET A 55 -7.24 -1.78 0.75
C MET A 55 -8.23 -2.92 0.98
N GLY A 56 -7.78 -4.03 1.57
CA GLY A 56 -8.65 -5.16 1.92
C GLY A 56 -9.76 -4.75 2.88
N VAL A 57 -9.44 -4.00 3.93
CA VAL A 57 -10.44 -3.46 4.88
C VAL A 57 -11.46 -2.59 4.16
N CYS A 58 -11.01 -1.63 3.36
CA CYS A 58 -11.91 -0.75 2.59
C CYS A 58 -12.86 -1.55 1.70
N CYS A 59 -12.34 -2.49 0.91
CA CYS A 59 -13.15 -3.33 0.03
C CYS A 59 -14.14 -4.20 0.81
N GLY A 60 -13.73 -4.73 1.96
CA GLY A 60 -14.62 -5.49 2.84
C GLY A 60 -15.79 -4.67 3.38
N LEU A 61 -15.53 -3.42 3.80
CA LEU A 61 -16.56 -2.48 4.26
C LEU A 61 -17.50 -2.06 3.13
N PHE A 62 -16.98 -1.86 1.91
CA PHE A 62 -17.80 -1.52 0.75
C PHE A 62 -18.73 -2.66 0.37
N HIS A 63 -18.23 -3.90 0.39
CA HIS A 63 -19.02 -5.08 0.11
C HIS A 63 -20.18 -5.27 1.10
N LYS A 64 -19.99 -4.84 2.35
CA LYS A 64 -21.04 -4.80 3.38
C LYS A 64 -22.03 -3.63 3.24
N GLY A 65 -21.82 -2.73 2.29
CA GLY A 65 -22.66 -1.55 2.09
C GLY A 65 -22.50 -0.46 3.17
N LEU A 66 -21.44 -0.51 3.99
CA LEU A 66 -21.19 0.47 5.04
C LEU A 66 -20.69 1.81 4.49
N VAL A 67 -20.08 1.80 3.32
CA VAL A 67 -19.67 3.01 2.59
C VAL A 67 -20.23 2.91 1.19
N GLN A 68 -21.32 3.64 0.90
CA GLN A 68 -22.04 3.54 -0.36
C GLN A 68 -21.71 4.67 -1.35
N ASN A 69 -21.11 5.76 -0.88
CA ASN A 69 -20.78 6.90 -1.72
C ASN A 69 -19.57 6.60 -2.63
N PRO A 70 -19.71 6.57 -3.97
CA PRO A 70 -18.64 6.22 -4.88
C PRO A 70 -17.44 7.16 -4.81
N SER A 71 -17.64 8.46 -4.52
CA SER A 71 -16.55 9.42 -4.39
C SER A 71 -15.70 9.14 -3.15
N VAL A 72 -16.34 8.72 -2.04
CA VAL A 72 -15.65 8.33 -0.81
C VAL A 72 -14.89 7.02 -1.03
N GLN A 73 -15.50 6.04 -1.69
CA GLN A 73 -14.82 4.79 -2.05
C GLN A 73 -13.54 5.06 -2.87
N ALA A 74 -13.65 5.90 -3.91
CA ALA A 74 -12.51 6.29 -4.74
C ALA A 74 -11.43 7.04 -3.93
N GLY A 75 -11.83 7.93 -3.03
CA GLY A 75 -10.92 8.65 -2.13
C GLY A 75 -10.15 7.74 -1.18
N LEU A 76 -10.79 6.69 -0.66
CA LEU A 76 -10.16 5.71 0.22
C LEU A 76 -9.26 4.74 -0.55
N THR A 77 -9.71 4.22 -1.69
CA THR A 77 -8.94 3.22 -2.46
C THR A 77 -7.87 3.87 -3.33
N ALA A 78 -8.26 4.57 -4.41
CA ALA A 78 -7.31 5.20 -5.32
C ALA A 78 -6.55 6.36 -4.64
N GLY A 79 -7.21 7.10 -3.73
CA GLY A 79 -6.60 8.17 -2.97
C GLY A 79 -5.69 7.66 -1.85
N LEU A 80 -6.26 7.31 -0.72
CA LEU A 80 -5.51 7.00 0.51
C LEU A 80 -4.61 5.77 0.34
N CYS A 81 -5.18 4.62 -0.02
CA CYS A 81 -4.39 3.38 -0.15
C CYS A 81 -3.41 3.47 -1.34
N GLY A 82 -3.84 4.03 -2.48
CA GLY A 82 -2.97 4.23 -3.65
C GLY A 82 -1.87 5.27 -3.41
N GLY A 83 -2.14 6.32 -2.65
CA GLY A 83 -1.15 7.31 -2.23
C GLY A 83 -0.15 6.76 -1.20
N TYR A 84 -0.60 5.85 -0.33
CA TYR A 84 0.24 5.25 0.71
C TYR A 84 1.17 4.16 0.15
N SER A 85 0.67 3.20 -0.63
CA SER A 85 1.48 2.12 -1.24
C SER A 85 2.29 2.63 -2.44
N THR A 86 3.34 1.89 -2.83
CA THR A 86 4.20 2.32 -3.94
C THR A 86 4.81 1.16 -4.72
N LEU A 87 4.40 1.04 -5.98
CA LEU A 87 5.04 0.13 -6.95
C LEU A 87 6.31 0.75 -7.56
N ALA A 88 6.36 2.08 -7.69
CA ALA A 88 7.50 2.76 -8.30
C ALA A 88 8.78 2.62 -7.45
N ALA A 89 8.68 2.81 -6.13
CA ALA A 89 9.82 2.59 -5.23
C ALA A 89 10.24 1.12 -5.25
N PHE A 90 9.30 0.18 -5.20
CA PHE A 90 9.57 -1.24 -5.31
C PHE A 90 10.33 -1.60 -6.60
N ALA A 91 9.93 -1.05 -7.75
CA ALA A 91 10.62 -1.30 -9.02
C ALA A 91 12.04 -0.73 -9.03
N TRP A 92 12.21 0.50 -8.52
CA TRP A 92 13.52 1.13 -8.37
C TRP A 92 14.47 0.31 -7.49
N GLU A 93 14.02 -0.09 -6.31
CA GLU A 93 14.81 -0.85 -5.35
C GLU A 93 15.22 -2.22 -5.90
N ASN A 94 14.33 -2.91 -6.62
CA ASN A 94 14.68 -4.16 -7.30
C ASN A 94 15.73 -3.94 -8.40
N ALA A 95 15.62 -2.86 -9.17
CA ALA A 95 16.63 -2.53 -10.18
C ALA A 95 18.01 -2.28 -9.54
N GLU A 96 18.05 -1.61 -8.40
CA GLU A 96 19.30 -1.40 -7.65
C GLU A 96 19.88 -2.71 -7.08
N LEU A 97 19.05 -3.58 -6.52
CA LEU A 97 19.47 -4.91 -6.04
C LEU A 97 20.05 -5.76 -7.18
N LEU A 98 19.40 -5.76 -8.35
CA LEU A 98 19.90 -6.50 -9.52
C LEU A 98 21.21 -5.93 -10.04
N ARG A 99 21.37 -4.59 -10.08
CA ARG A 99 22.63 -3.93 -10.46
C ARG A 99 23.76 -4.25 -9.49
N ALA A 100 23.45 -4.37 -8.20
CA ALA A 100 24.40 -4.75 -7.17
C ALA A 100 24.73 -6.25 -7.15
N GLY A 101 24.14 -7.06 -8.07
CA GLY A 101 24.34 -8.51 -8.11
C GLY A 101 23.61 -9.29 -7.01
N ALA A 102 22.74 -8.63 -6.23
CA ALA A 102 21.97 -9.24 -5.14
C ALA A 102 20.70 -9.94 -5.65
N HIS A 103 20.87 -10.86 -6.62
CA HIS A 103 19.75 -11.51 -7.33
C HIS A 103 18.81 -12.28 -6.40
N LEU A 104 19.35 -12.98 -5.40
CA LEU A 104 18.53 -13.73 -4.44
C LEU A 104 17.68 -12.79 -3.57
N THR A 105 18.27 -11.70 -3.10
CA THR A 105 17.54 -10.68 -2.32
C THR A 105 16.43 -10.06 -3.15
N ALA A 106 16.70 -9.70 -4.41
CA ALA A 106 15.69 -9.17 -5.32
C ALA A 106 14.56 -10.18 -5.56
N ALA A 107 14.86 -11.45 -5.82
CA ALA A 107 13.86 -12.48 -6.02
C ALA A 107 13.01 -12.70 -4.76
N CYS A 108 13.62 -12.76 -3.58
CA CYS A 108 12.91 -12.88 -2.30
C CYS A 108 12.02 -11.65 -2.05
N TYR A 109 12.51 -10.45 -2.34
CA TYR A 109 11.76 -9.20 -2.17
C TYR A 109 10.54 -9.14 -3.09
N MET A 110 10.70 -9.51 -4.39
CA MET A 110 9.60 -9.58 -5.34
C MET A 110 8.54 -10.59 -4.89
N LEU A 111 8.97 -11.80 -4.51
CA LEU A 111 8.04 -12.86 -4.08
C LEU A 111 7.33 -12.50 -2.77
N ALA A 112 8.07 -11.98 -1.79
CA ALA A 112 7.49 -11.54 -0.51
C ALA A 112 6.47 -10.42 -0.72
N THR A 113 6.77 -9.43 -1.56
CA THR A 113 5.85 -8.32 -1.85
C THR A 113 4.57 -8.82 -2.53
N LEU A 114 4.69 -9.71 -3.52
CA LEU A 114 3.53 -10.24 -4.24
C LEU A 114 2.65 -11.12 -3.35
N VAL A 115 3.23 -12.16 -2.77
CA VAL A 115 2.49 -13.13 -1.94
C VAL A 115 2.00 -12.47 -0.65
N GLY A 116 2.87 -11.77 0.06
CA GLY A 116 2.53 -11.08 1.31
C GLY A 116 1.50 -9.97 1.10
N GLY A 117 1.58 -9.23 0.00
CA GLY A 117 0.60 -8.20 -0.35
C GLY A 117 -0.80 -8.79 -0.56
N VAL A 118 -0.91 -9.90 -1.30
CA VAL A 118 -2.20 -10.59 -1.49
C VAL A 118 -2.75 -11.13 -0.17
N LEU A 119 -1.89 -11.75 0.65
CA LEU A 119 -2.30 -12.26 1.98
C LEU A 119 -2.76 -11.12 2.90
N CYS A 120 -2.04 -10.01 2.94
CA CYS A 120 -2.44 -8.83 3.72
C CYS A 120 -3.80 -8.27 3.26
N PHE A 121 -4.04 -8.19 1.95
CA PHE A 121 -5.34 -7.80 1.41
C PHE A 121 -6.45 -8.74 1.89
N MET A 122 -6.25 -10.05 1.76
CA MET A 122 -7.24 -11.05 2.17
C MET A 122 -7.53 -10.98 3.68
N LEU A 123 -6.49 -10.79 4.50
CA LEU A 123 -6.64 -10.61 5.95
C LEU A 123 -7.44 -9.35 6.28
N GLY A 124 -7.15 -8.22 5.65
CA GLY A 124 -7.91 -6.98 5.83
C GLY A 124 -9.36 -7.13 5.44
N TYR A 125 -9.61 -7.77 4.30
CA TYR A 125 -10.97 -8.06 3.81
C TYR A 125 -11.73 -8.96 4.79
N ALA A 126 -11.12 -10.07 5.23
CA ALA A 126 -11.74 -11.00 6.18
C ALA A 126 -12.03 -10.32 7.54
N ALA A 127 -11.11 -9.49 8.04
CA ALA A 127 -11.31 -8.73 9.28
C ALA A 127 -12.50 -7.79 9.17
N ALA A 128 -12.64 -7.05 8.07
CA ALA A 128 -13.81 -6.17 7.84
C ALA A 128 -15.12 -6.97 7.78
N GLN A 129 -15.10 -8.16 7.17
CA GLN A 129 -16.26 -9.05 7.11
C GLN A 129 -16.65 -9.60 8.50
N ALA A 130 -15.71 -9.81 9.39
CA ALA A 130 -15.95 -10.34 10.74
C ALA A 130 -16.52 -9.26 11.69
N VAL A 131 -15.99 -8.03 11.62
CA VAL A 131 -16.39 -6.92 12.51
C VAL A 131 -17.78 -6.36 12.16
N ALA A 132 -18.18 -6.43 10.92
CA ALA A 132 -19.46 -5.90 10.43
C ALA A 132 -20.62 -6.90 10.49
N ARG A 133 -20.55 -7.88 11.39
CA ARG A 133 -21.65 -8.84 11.66
C ARG A 133 -22.68 -8.30 12.61
#